data_1efc9b7cd668d0997bf5c422a3314219
#
_entry.id   1efc9b7cd668d0997bf5c422a3314219
#
_cell.length_a   1.000
_cell.length_b   1.000
_cell.length_c   1.000
_cell.angle_alpha   90.00
_cell.angle_beta   90.00
_cell.angle_gamma   90.00
#
_symmetry.space_group_name_H-M   'P 1'
#
loop_
_entity.id
_entity.type
_entity.pdbx_description
1 polymer ?
#
loop_
_entity_poly.entity_id
_entity_poly.type
_entity_poly.pdbx_seq_one_letter_code
_entity_poly.pdbx_strand_id
1 'polypeptide(L)'
;MLRKAVPALAIASMLTLTACGGSDGEGSASADGVKTGKGVSDSEINLGILTDYSGPIAQAATSGSIGLEIKLDQVNAAGGVCGRQIVLHKMDTKFDPQITTQQYRAISNKVVMIPQVMGTAQLMAIKDSIAKDGILTYSASLNSSALKLEDVSIYTPPFEVELINGLVWAAQKAGASAANPLKVGVFAAADEYGTAYADAVKFAAKEIPGVEVVSSPTYSPTDNDFTAQATELKNSGAQVVLLANTMAQTPGLIGQSAQLGFKPMWVGYSGSWNAALAKPLAGLTDNYFISASYGALNDDVQGIKDMNAALAQYAPNEKPSNFQVAGWLSGVATVAVLEKACENKDLTREGVLAAVKDLDIDFGGILPAVNLGTGDSVVSYQSRMNSINAEGLLIPTTDWAETDQARAWGETNGF
;
A
#
# COMPACT_ATOMS: atom_id res chain seq x y z
N MET A 1 -74.18 48.76 -31.69
CA MET A 1 -72.88 48.75 -30.92
C MET A 1 -72.83 47.46 -30.15
N LEU A 2 -72.26 46.40 -30.77
CA LEU A 2 -72.16 45.07 -30.17
C LEU A 2 -70.73 44.88 -29.58
N ARG A 3 -70.66 44.64 -28.27
CA ARG A 3 -69.41 44.19 -27.61
C ARG A 3 -69.35 42.68 -27.72
N LYS A 4 -68.29 42.16 -28.37
CA LYS A 4 -67.93 40.74 -28.39
C LYS A 4 -67.13 40.39 -27.16
N ALA A 5 -67.62 39.45 -26.38
CA ALA A 5 -66.89 38.85 -25.25
C ALA A 5 -66.00 37.71 -25.77
N VAL A 6 -64.75 37.66 -25.29
CA VAL A 6 -63.81 36.59 -25.54
C VAL A 6 -63.69 35.73 -24.24
N PRO A 7 -63.84 34.40 -24.29
CA PRO A 7 -63.63 33.55 -23.12
C PRO A 7 -62.15 33.31 -22.87
N ALA A 8 -61.71 33.55 -21.63
CA ALA A 8 -60.40 33.21 -21.14
C ALA A 8 -60.35 31.71 -20.77
N LEU A 9 -59.42 30.98 -21.43
CA LEU A 9 -59.11 29.57 -21.14
C LEU A 9 -58.12 29.52 -19.96
N ALA A 10 -58.53 29.05 -18.81
CA ALA A 10 -57.65 28.83 -17.65
C ALA A 10 -56.95 27.51 -17.81
N ILE A 11 -55.62 27.54 -18.02
CA ILE A 11 -54.72 26.37 -17.97
C ILE A 11 -54.34 26.16 -16.50
N ALA A 12 -54.87 25.09 -15.89
CA ALA A 12 -54.46 24.63 -14.57
C ALA A 12 -53.14 23.85 -14.66
N SER A 13 -52.02 24.45 -14.26
CA SER A 13 -50.76 23.76 -14.11
C SER A 13 -50.76 22.95 -12.79
N MET A 14 -50.85 21.63 -12.93
CA MET A 14 -50.58 20.73 -11.79
C MET A 14 -49.10 20.71 -11.49
N LEU A 15 -48.70 21.35 -10.40
CA LEU A 15 -47.41 21.17 -9.78
C LEU A 15 -47.45 19.87 -8.96
N THR A 16 -46.81 18.81 -9.46
CA THR A 16 -46.51 17.61 -8.68
C THR A 16 -45.33 17.94 -7.77
N LEU A 17 -45.62 18.16 -6.49
CA LEU A 17 -44.57 18.14 -5.45
C LEU A 17 -44.13 16.68 -5.25
N THR A 18 -42.96 16.33 -5.79
CA THR A 18 -42.23 15.13 -5.37
C THR A 18 -41.61 15.43 -4.01
N ALA A 19 -42.21 14.89 -2.96
CA ALA A 19 -41.62 14.88 -1.62
C ALA A 19 -40.40 13.94 -1.65
N CYS A 20 -39.19 14.49 -1.52
CA CYS A 20 -38.00 13.71 -1.12
C CYS A 20 -38.18 13.29 0.35
N GLY A 21 -38.71 12.08 0.55
CA GLY A 21 -38.63 11.38 1.81
C GLY A 21 -37.25 10.71 1.88
N GLY A 22 -36.37 11.18 2.76
CA GLY A 22 -35.16 10.44 3.10
C GLY A 22 -35.55 9.14 3.81
N SER A 23 -35.26 8.00 3.20
CA SER A 23 -35.20 6.71 3.89
C SER A 23 -33.72 6.31 3.97
N ASP A 24 -33.19 6.30 5.19
CA ASP A 24 -31.94 5.62 5.53
C ASP A 24 -32.18 4.10 5.34
N GLY A 25 -31.50 3.49 4.36
CA GLY A 25 -31.49 2.04 4.18
C GLY A 25 -32.07 1.56 2.85
N GLU A 26 -31.23 0.96 2.04
CA GLU A 26 -31.38 0.30 0.74
C GLU A 26 -31.09 1.22 -0.46
N GLY A 27 -30.04 0.79 -1.24
CA GLY A 27 -29.53 1.56 -2.39
C GLY A 27 -30.63 1.87 -3.41
N SER A 28 -30.78 3.15 -3.74
CA SER A 28 -31.64 3.59 -4.83
C SER A 28 -30.91 3.43 -6.15
N ALA A 29 -31.59 2.95 -7.20
CA ALA A 29 -31.03 2.98 -8.55
C ALA A 29 -31.03 4.43 -9.05
N SER A 30 -29.87 4.90 -9.52
CA SER A 30 -29.72 6.18 -10.20
C SER A 30 -30.33 6.15 -11.60
N ALA A 31 -30.39 7.31 -12.26
CA ALA A 31 -31.03 7.44 -13.60
C ALA A 31 -30.36 6.57 -14.67
N ASP A 32 -29.09 6.20 -14.52
CA ASP A 32 -28.33 5.30 -15.38
C ASP A 32 -28.53 3.80 -15.05
N GLY A 33 -29.34 3.49 -14.04
CA GLY A 33 -29.62 2.13 -13.59
C GLY A 33 -28.56 1.50 -12.72
N VAL A 34 -27.58 2.28 -12.23
CA VAL A 34 -26.57 1.84 -11.28
C VAL A 34 -27.11 2.02 -9.86
N LYS A 35 -27.07 0.95 -9.07
CA LYS A 35 -27.41 1.00 -7.65
C LYS A 35 -26.33 1.78 -6.89
N THR A 36 -26.74 2.75 -6.07
CA THR A 36 -25.84 3.59 -5.27
C THR A 36 -26.20 3.53 -3.79
N GLY A 37 -25.25 3.86 -2.93
CA GLY A 37 -25.41 3.85 -1.48
C GLY A 37 -24.55 4.93 -0.81
N LYS A 38 -24.20 4.72 0.44
CA LYS A 38 -23.32 5.65 1.19
C LYS A 38 -22.04 5.92 0.41
N GLY A 39 -21.69 7.19 0.28
CA GLY A 39 -20.48 7.64 -0.42
C GLY A 39 -20.63 7.78 -1.95
N VAL A 40 -21.78 7.44 -2.54
CA VAL A 40 -21.99 7.56 -3.99
C VAL A 40 -23.29 8.32 -4.27
N SER A 41 -23.19 9.35 -5.12
CA SER A 41 -24.32 10.11 -5.67
C SER A 41 -24.42 9.92 -7.18
N ASP A 42 -25.32 10.66 -7.83
CA ASP A 42 -25.45 10.66 -9.29
C ASP A 42 -24.22 11.27 -10.00
N SER A 43 -23.42 12.08 -9.32
CA SER A 43 -22.28 12.80 -9.90
C SER A 43 -20.93 12.51 -9.24
N GLU A 44 -20.90 11.87 -8.06
CA GLU A 44 -19.68 11.70 -7.27
C GLU A 44 -19.56 10.31 -6.66
N ILE A 45 -18.33 9.82 -6.58
CA ILE A 45 -17.87 8.67 -5.80
C ILE A 45 -16.91 9.19 -4.74
N ASN A 46 -17.27 9.09 -3.47
CA ASN A 46 -16.48 9.60 -2.36
C ASN A 46 -15.61 8.50 -1.77
N LEU A 47 -14.29 8.73 -1.71
CA LEU A 47 -13.27 7.83 -1.15
C LEU A 47 -12.58 8.49 0.03
N GLY A 48 -12.05 7.68 0.97
CA GLY A 48 -11.34 8.15 2.14
C GLY A 48 -9.84 7.84 2.09
N ILE A 49 -8.98 8.75 2.54
CA ILE A 49 -7.57 8.50 2.81
C ILE A 49 -7.30 8.78 4.29
N LEU A 50 -6.77 7.79 5.00
CA LEU A 50 -6.30 7.88 6.37
C LEU A 50 -4.78 7.69 6.38
N THR A 51 -4.03 8.79 6.42
CA THR A 51 -2.58 8.75 6.27
C THR A 51 -1.88 9.76 7.18
N ASP A 52 -0.56 9.68 7.25
CA ASP A 52 0.27 10.61 8.00
C ASP A 52 0.67 11.79 7.11
N TYR A 53 0.08 12.95 7.33
CA TYR A 53 0.48 14.19 6.64
C TYR A 53 1.43 15.07 7.46
N SER A 54 1.53 14.88 8.78
CA SER A 54 2.30 15.77 9.65
C SER A 54 3.08 15.08 10.77
N GLY A 55 3.06 13.74 10.83
CA GLY A 55 3.72 12.94 11.85
C GLY A 55 5.08 12.37 11.39
N PRO A 56 5.56 11.31 12.05
CA PRO A 56 6.93 10.82 11.91
C PRO A 56 7.26 10.20 10.55
N ILE A 57 6.25 9.73 9.78
CA ILE A 57 6.46 9.14 8.45
C ILE A 57 5.83 9.97 7.33
N ALA A 58 5.51 11.24 7.61
CA ALA A 58 4.77 12.13 6.71
C ALA A 58 5.37 12.20 5.29
N GLN A 59 6.70 12.20 5.16
CA GLN A 59 7.35 12.24 3.85
C GLN A 59 7.00 11.03 2.98
N ALA A 60 7.07 9.82 3.53
CA ALA A 60 6.75 8.58 2.80
C ALA A 60 5.25 8.48 2.53
N ALA A 61 4.45 8.76 3.57
CA ALA A 61 2.99 8.64 3.53
C ALA A 61 2.35 9.63 2.54
N THR A 62 2.76 10.90 2.56
CA THR A 62 2.32 11.91 1.60
C THR A 62 2.73 11.55 0.17
N SER A 63 3.97 11.07 -0.01
CA SER A 63 4.45 10.65 -1.33
C SER A 63 3.59 9.50 -1.90
N GLY A 64 3.24 8.52 -1.07
CA GLY A 64 2.30 7.45 -1.46
C GLY A 64 0.91 7.99 -1.83
N SER A 65 0.37 8.91 -1.02
CA SER A 65 -0.93 9.53 -1.33
C SER A 65 -0.93 10.28 -2.67
N ILE A 66 0.16 10.97 -3.01
CA ILE A 66 0.29 11.66 -4.30
C ILE A 66 0.20 10.65 -5.45
N GLY A 67 0.85 9.48 -5.35
CA GLY A 67 0.75 8.44 -6.36
C GLY A 67 -0.69 7.97 -6.61
N LEU A 68 -1.46 7.78 -5.53
CA LEU A 68 -2.89 7.47 -5.61
C LEU A 68 -3.68 8.63 -6.24
N GLU A 69 -3.48 9.86 -5.75
CA GLU A 69 -4.20 11.06 -6.19
C GLU A 69 -4.04 11.31 -7.69
N ILE A 70 -2.82 11.30 -8.23
CA ILE A 70 -2.59 11.55 -9.66
C ILE A 70 -3.25 10.50 -10.57
N LYS A 71 -3.41 9.24 -10.10
CA LYS A 71 -4.18 8.23 -10.84
C LYS A 71 -5.66 8.58 -10.85
N LEU A 72 -6.22 9.00 -9.74
CA LEU A 72 -7.63 9.38 -9.64
C LEU A 72 -7.92 10.68 -10.42
N ASP A 73 -6.99 11.65 -10.41
CA ASP A 73 -7.09 12.87 -11.22
C ASP A 73 -7.08 12.56 -12.72
N GLN A 74 -6.24 11.61 -13.15
CA GLN A 74 -6.23 11.11 -14.53
C GLN A 74 -7.59 10.53 -14.92
N VAL A 75 -8.20 9.72 -14.05
CA VAL A 75 -9.54 9.11 -14.29
C VAL A 75 -10.61 10.18 -14.31
N ASN A 76 -10.57 11.14 -13.38
CA ASN A 76 -11.50 12.26 -13.34
C ASN A 76 -11.45 13.11 -14.61
N ALA A 77 -10.24 13.38 -15.13
CA ALA A 77 -10.06 14.10 -16.40
C ALA A 77 -10.63 13.35 -17.60
N ALA A 78 -10.69 12.00 -17.53
CA ALA A 78 -11.31 11.15 -18.54
C ALA A 78 -12.85 11.00 -18.40
N GLY A 79 -13.46 11.63 -17.39
CA GLY A 79 -14.91 11.58 -17.14
C GLY A 79 -15.32 10.81 -15.88
N GLY A 80 -14.37 10.33 -15.10
CA GLY A 80 -14.61 9.58 -13.86
C GLY A 80 -15.01 8.12 -14.10
N VAL A 81 -15.64 7.51 -13.11
CA VAL A 81 -16.15 6.14 -13.18
C VAL A 81 -17.68 6.17 -13.23
N CYS A 82 -18.29 5.47 -14.18
CA CYS A 82 -19.75 5.55 -14.45
C CYS A 82 -20.26 7.00 -14.64
N GLY A 83 -19.46 7.90 -15.21
CA GLY A 83 -19.80 9.32 -15.36
C GLY A 83 -19.79 10.11 -14.05
N ARG A 84 -19.24 9.54 -12.96
CA ARG A 84 -19.13 10.16 -11.63
C ARG A 84 -17.68 10.56 -11.36
N GLN A 85 -17.49 11.77 -10.83
CA GLN A 85 -16.16 12.24 -10.41
C GLN A 85 -15.77 11.59 -9.08
N ILE A 86 -14.52 11.20 -8.94
CA ILE A 86 -13.98 10.67 -7.68
C ILE A 86 -13.57 11.84 -6.79
N VAL A 87 -14.08 11.86 -5.57
CA VAL A 87 -13.79 12.89 -4.54
C VAL A 87 -13.05 12.25 -3.38
N LEU A 88 -11.90 12.81 -2.98
CA LEU A 88 -11.08 12.31 -1.89
C LEU A 88 -11.29 13.10 -0.59
N HIS A 89 -11.61 12.38 0.48
CA HIS A 89 -11.61 12.87 1.85
C HIS A 89 -10.28 12.52 2.52
N LYS A 90 -9.36 13.49 2.57
CA LYS A 90 -7.99 13.31 3.11
C LYS A 90 -7.97 13.63 4.60
N MET A 91 -7.57 12.64 5.41
CA MET A 91 -7.54 12.74 6.86
C MET A 91 -6.12 12.51 7.39
N ASP A 92 -5.62 13.49 8.15
CA ASP A 92 -4.31 13.38 8.81
C ASP A 92 -4.43 12.58 10.10
N THR A 93 -3.83 11.40 10.11
CA THR A 93 -3.79 10.51 11.29
C THR A 93 -2.62 10.80 12.22
N LYS A 94 -1.63 11.59 11.78
CA LYS A 94 -0.37 11.85 12.50
C LYS A 94 0.37 10.59 12.93
N PHE A 95 0.11 9.49 12.25
CA PHE A 95 0.59 8.15 12.60
C PHE A 95 0.19 7.70 14.02
N ASP A 96 -0.96 8.17 14.51
CA ASP A 96 -1.51 7.86 15.83
C ASP A 96 -2.81 7.05 15.71
N PRO A 97 -2.91 5.84 16.34
CA PRO A 97 -4.10 4.98 16.25
C PRO A 97 -5.36 5.62 16.85
N GLN A 98 -5.25 6.47 17.88
CA GLN A 98 -6.40 7.14 18.48
C GLN A 98 -6.94 8.24 17.55
N ILE A 99 -6.03 9.02 16.95
CA ILE A 99 -6.39 10.02 15.93
C ILE A 99 -7.00 9.32 14.73
N THR A 100 -6.42 8.19 14.28
CA THR A 100 -6.98 7.38 13.18
C THR A 100 -8.43 6.98 13.45
N THR A 101 -8.74 6.53 14.67
CA THR A 101 -10.11 6.18 15.06
C THR A 101 -11.06 7.39 15.00
N GLN A 102 -10.61 8.57 15.39
CA GLN A 102 -11.40 9.80 15.29
C GLN A 102 -11.65 10.19 13.83
N GLN A 103 -10.61 10.16 13.01
CA GLN A 103 -10.67 10.50 11.59
C GLN A 103 -11.55 9.52 10.80
N TYR A 104 -11.46 8.23 11.09
CA TYR A 104 -12.33 7.22 10.49
C TYR A 104 -13.80 7.54 10.77
N ARG A 105 -14.17 7.82 12.03
CA ARG A 105 -15.56 8.17 12.41
C ARG A 105 -16.07 9.42 11.69
N ALA A 106 -15.18 10.35 11.37
CA ALA A 106 -15.55 11.61 10.69
C ALA A 106 -15.90 11.39 9.21
N ILE A 107 -15.36 10.33 8.58
CA ILE A 107 -15.55 10.07 7.14
C ILE A 107 -16.35 8.80 6.83
N SER A 108 -16.45 7.83 7.76
CA SER A 108 -17.03 6.51 7.46
C SER A 108 -18.45 6.57 6.89
N ASN A 109 -19.28 7.55 7.28
CA ASN A 109 -20.60 7.71 6.71
C ASN A 109 -20.65 8.44 5.34
N LYS A 110 -19.51 8.92 4.86
CA LYS A 110 -19.41 9.75 3.64
C LYS A 110 -18.75 9.05 2.48
N VAL A 111 -18.07 7.92 2.71
CA VAL A 111 -17.24 7.25 1.72
C VAL A 111 -17.75 5.85 1.42
N VAL A 112 -17.54 5.39 0.20
CA VAL A 112 -17.86 4.02 -0.22
C VAL A 112 -16.68 3.07 -0.02
N MET A 113 -15.44 3.58 -0.14
CA MET A 113 -14.18 2.83 -0.03
C MET A 113 -13.09 3.68 0.60
N ILE A 114 -12.09 3.04 1.21
CA ILE A 114 -10.89 3.68 1.76
C ILE A 114 -9.65 3.07 1.08
N PRO A 115 -9.16 3.64 -0.02
CA PRO A 115 -8.03 3.09 -0.77
C PRO A 115 -6.68 3.25 -0.09
N GLN A 116 -6.60 3.90 1.07
CA GLN A 116 -5.36 4.01 1.83
C GLN A 116 -5.61 4.18 3.32
N VAL A 117 -5.13 3.20 4.10
CA VAL A 117 -4.88 3.35 5.55
C VAL A 117 -3.39 3.11 5.79
N MET A 118 -2.69 4.14 6.26
CA MET A 118 -1.25 4.06 6.53
C MET A 118 -0.99 3.67 7.98
N GLY A 119 -0.26 2.58 8.16
CA GLY A 119 0.17 2.08 9.46
C GLY A 119 -0.61 0.86 9.94
N THR A 120 0.12 -0.20 10.36
CA THR A 120 -0.46 -1.44 10.86
C THR A 120 -1.28 -1.21 12.13
N ALA A 121 -0.70 -0.52 13.13
CA ALA A 121 -1.40 -0.19 14.38
C ALA A 121 -2.64 0.70 14.14
N GLN A 122 -2.59 1.61 13.15
CA GLN A 122 -3.69 2.47 12.73
C GLN A 122 -4.84 1.64 12.15
N LEU A 123 -4.51 0.70 11.27
CA LEU A 123 -5.50 -0.21 10.68
C LEU A 123 -6.15 -1.10 11.76
N MET A 124 -5.33 -1.68 12.66
CA MET A 124 -5.82 -2.52 13.76
C MET A 124 -6.78 -1.76 14.70
N ALA A 125 -6.56 -0.45 14.91
CA ALA A 125 -7.43 0.37 15.76
C ALA A 125 -8.84 0.59 15.17
N ILE A 126 -9.03 0.42 13.87
CA ILE A 126 -10.31 0.66 13.18
C ILE A 126 -10.90 -0.60 12.51
N LYS A 127 -10.24 -1.75 12.59
CA LYS A 127 -10.64 -3.00 11.90
C LYS A 127 -12.09 -3.42 12.14
N ASP A 128 -12.52 -3.41 13.42
CA ASP A 128 -13.89 -3.82 13.77
C ASP A 128 -14.93 -2.83 13.24
N SER A 129 -14.55 -1.55 13.10
CA SER A 129 -15.41 -0.52 12.51
C SER A 129 -15.50 -0.67 10.99
N ILE A 130 -14.39 -1.05 10.32
CA ILE A 130 -14.36 -1.34 8.88
C ILE A 130 -15.32 -2.51 8.58
N ALA A 131 -15.15 -3.65 9.27
CA ALA A 131 -16.01 -4.82 9.11
C ALA A 131 -17.49 -4.51 9.38
N LYS A 132 -17.79 -3.77 10.47
CA LYS A 132 -19.16 -3.34 10.80
C LYS A 132 -19.78 -2.46 9.72
N ASP A 133 -18.99 -1.55 9.15
CA ASP A 133 -19.47 -0.58 8.18
C ASP A 133 -19.46 -1.13 6.73
N GLY A 134 -18.86 -2.31 6.50
CA GLY A 134 -18.74 -2.97 5.18
C GLY A 134 -17.96 -2.10 4.18
N ILE A 135 -16.83 -1.51 4.59
CA ILE A 135 -16.05 -0.60 3.74
C ILE A 135 -14.80 -1.29 3.23
N LEU A 136 -14.74 -1.56 1.92
CA LEU A 136 -13.50 -2.04 1.31
C LEU A 136 -12.36 -1.07 1.64
N THR A 137 -11.31 -1.60 2.27
CA THR A 137 -10.17 -0.81 2.73
C THR A 137 -8.86 -1.42 2.25
N TYR A 138 -7.97 -0.60 1.68
CA TYR A 138 -6.62 -1.03 1.37
C TYR A 138 -5.64 -0.63 2.46
N SER A 139 -4.84 -1.62 2.92
CA SER A 139 -3.70 -1.39 3.80
C SER A 139 -2.51 -0.89 2.98
N ALA A 140 -2.04 0.32 3.27
CA ALA A 140 -0.83 0.86 2.64
C ALA A 140 0.47 0.39 3.34
N SER A 141 0.35 -0.29 4.48
CA SER A 141 1.50 -0.92 5.15
C SER A 141 1.92 -2.24 4.52
N LEU A 142 1.10 -2.79 3.60
CA LEU A 142 1.35 -4.04 2.87
C LEU A 142 1.86 -5.17 3.78
N ASN A 143 1.29 -5.27 4.99
CA ASN A 143 1.63 -6.26 5.99
C ASN A 143 0.59 -7.38 5.95
N SER A 144 1.01 -8.63 6.09
CA SER A 144 0.14 -9.81 6.01
C SER A 144 -0.97 -9.85 7.07
N SER A 145 -0.81 -9.14 8.19
CA SER A 145 -1.87 -9.05 9.20
C SER A 145 -3.16 -8.42 8.64
N ALA A 146 -3.05 -7.59 7.60
CA ALA A 146 -4.20 -7.03 6.90
C ALA A 146 -5.05 -8.10 6.21
N LEU A 147 -4.43 -9.18 5.72
CA LEU A 147 -5.11 -10.29 5.02
C LEU A 147 -6.03 -11.11 5.93
N LYS A 148 -5.89 -10.98 7.25
CA LYS A 148 -6.77 -11.66 8.24
C LYS A 148 -7.97 -10.82 8.64
N LEU A 149 -8.15 -9.65 8.03
CA LEU A 149 -9.21 -8.72 8.36
C LEU A 149 -10.32 -8.77 7.30
N GLU A 150 -11.56 -8.84 7.75
CA GLU A 150 -12.73 -8.73 6.90
C GLU A 150 -12.78 -7.33 6.24
N ASP A 151 -13.12 -7.28 4.95
CA ASP A 151 -13.22 -6.07 4.13
C ASP A 151 -11.90 -5.29 3.94
N VAL A 152 -10.76 -5.92 4.27
CA VAL A 152 -9.44 -5.35 4.04
C VAL A 152 -8.70 -6.15 2.97
N SER A 153 -7.96 -5.46 2.11
CA SER A 153 -7.13 -6.08 1.07
C SER A 153 -5.78 -5.37 0.96
N ILE A 154 -4.83 -6.02 0.31
CA ILE A 154 -3.59 -5.46 -0.18
C ILE A 154 -3.50 -5.74 -1.69
N TYR A 155 -2.86 -4.84 -2.42
CA TYR A 155 -2.80 -4.87 -3.89
C TYR A 155 -1.43 -5.32 -4.45
N THR A 156 -0.49 -5.66 -3.57
CA THR A 156 0.84 -6.22 -3.90
C THR A 156 1.14 -7.38 -2.96
N PRO A 157 2.15 -8.20 -3.21
CA PRO A 157 2.70 -9.10 -2.21
C PRO A 157 2.97 -8.40 -0.88
N PRO A 158 2.73 -9.05 0.27
CA PRO A 158 3.10 -8.47 1.55
C PRO A 158 4.61 -8.39 1.70
N PHE A 159 5.09 -7.42 2.47
CA PHE A 159 6.52 -7.16 2.64
C PHE A 159 7.28 -8.32 3.31
N GLU A 160 6.59 -9.21 4.03
CA GLU A 160 7.13 -10.46 4.54
C GLU A 160 7.67 -11.35 3.40
N VAL A 161 6.95 -11.41 2.28
CA VAL A 161 7.38 -12.14 1.07
C VAL A 161 8.68 -11.53 0.52
N GLU A 162 8.78 -10.20 0.46
CA GLU A 162 9.99 -9.53 0.01
C GLU A 162 11.21 -9.90 0.88
N LEU A 163 11.05 -9.89 2.21
CA LEU A 163 12.13 -10.22 3.13
C LEU A 163 12.51 -11.71 3.09
N ILE A 164 11.54 -12.61 2.95
CA ILE A 164 11.80 -14.05 2.79
C ILE A 164 12.60 -14.29 1.49
N ASN A 165 12.14 -13.77 0.36
CA ASN A 165 12.82 -13.91 -0.92
C ASN A 165 14.22 -13.29 -0.88
N GLY A 166 14.36 -12.14 -0.21
CA GLY A 166 15.65 -11.48 0.03
C GLY A 166 16.61 -12.34 0.85
N LEU A 167 16.12 -13.02 1.89
CA LEU A 167 16.92 -13.96 2.68
C LEU A 167 17.38 -15.16 1.84
N VAL A 168 16.47 -15.76 1.07
CA VAL A 168 16.79 -16.90 0.20
C VAL A 168 17.88 -16.49 -0.80
N TRP A 169 17.71 -15.34 -1.46
CA TRP A 169 18.71 -14.81 -2.38
C TRP A 169 20.06 -14.56 -1.69
N ALA A 170 20.07 -13.97 -0.50
CA ALA A 170 21.31 -13.72 0.25
C ALA A 170 22.01 -15.01 0.65
N ALA A 171 21.25 -16.04 1.05
CA ALA A 171 21.78 -17.37 1.35
C ALA A 171 22.42 -18.03 0.12
N GLN A 172 21.76 -17.96 -1.04
CA GLN A 172 22.30 -18.47 -2.31
C GLN A 172 23.58 -17.70 -2.71
N LYS A 173 23.55 -16.37 -2.64
CA LYS A 173 24.70 -15.51 -2.96
C LYS A 173 25.90 -15.78 -2.05
N ALA A 174 25.69 -16.09 -0.78
CA ALA A 174 26.73 -16.43 0.19
C ALA A 174 27.18 -17.91 0.09
N GLY A 175 26.51 -18.75 -0.69
CA GLY A 175 26.76 -20.19 -0.74
C GLY A 175 26.47 -20.89 0.58
N ALA A 176 25.41 -20.47 1.28
CA ALA A 176 25.02 -21.00 2.57
C ALA A 176 24.71 -22.51 2.48
N SER A 177 25.23 -23.26 3.46
CA SER A 177 25.00 -24.70 3.59
C SER A 177 25.32 -25.15 5.00
N ALA A 178 25.02 -26.39 5.34
CA ALA A 178 25.41 -26.95 6.65
C ALA A 178 26.94 -26.91 6.89
N ALA A 179 27.74 -26.98 5.81
CA ALA A 179 29.21 -26.89 5.89
C ALA A 179 29.73 -25.42 5.88
N ASN A 180 28.92 -24.48 5.40
CA ASN A 180 29.21 -23.05 5.33
C ASN A 180 28.04 -22.26 5.86
N PRO A 181 27.83 -22.20 7.19
CA PRO A 181 26.66 -21.55 7.78
C PRO A 181 26.71 -20.03 7.60
N LEU A 182 25.55 -19.43 7.26
CA LEU A 182 25.34 -18.01 7.15
C LEU A 182 24.68 -17.46 8.43
N LYS A 183 25.33 -16.54 9.09
CA LYS A 183 24.81 -15.86 10.27
C LYS A 183 24.01 -14.62 9.85
N VAL A 184 22.75 -14.57 10.25
CA VAL A 184 21.80 -13.53 9.89
C VAL A 184 21.39 -12.72 11.11
N GLY A 185 21.44 -11.39 10.99
CA GLY A 185 20.80 -10.46 11.90
C GLY A 185 19.46 -9.98 11.34
N VAL A 186 18.54 -9.60 12.22
CA VAL A 186 17.28 -8.96 11.84
C VAL A 186 17.11 -7.67 12.63
N PHE A 187 17.03 -6.53 11.98
CA PHE A 187 16.75 -5.26 12.65
C PHE A 187 15.29 -4.88 12.41
N ALA A 188 14.49 -4.80 13.48
CA ALA A 188 13.03 -4.67 13.36
C ALA A 188 12.46 -3.61 14.30
N ALA A 189 11.33 -2.99 13.91
CA ALA A 189 10.56 -2.16 14.82
C ALA A 189 10.01 -2.99 16.01
N ALA A 190 9.90 -2.37 17.19
CA ALA A 190 9.37 -3.00 18.41
C ALA A 190 7.83 -2.89 18.46
N ASP A 191 7.16 -3.22 17.35
CA ASP A 191 5.71 -3.18 17.20
C ASP A 191 5.21 -4.36 16.36
N GLU A 192 3.90 -4.41 16.06
CA GLU A 192 3.30 -5.48 15.25
C GLU A 192 3.90 -5.54 13.83
N TYR A 193 4.24 -4.39 13.27
CA TYR A 193 4.85 -4.29 11.95
C TYR A 193 6.21 -4.99 11.90
N GLY A 194 7.14 -4.61 12.79
CA GLY A 194 8.47 -5.21 12.82
C GLY A 194 8.47 -6.66 13.31
N THR A 195 7.56 -7.01 14.23
CA THR A 195 7.41 -8.39 14.73
C THR A 195 7.01 -9.34 13.60
N ALA A 196 6.01 -9.00 12.80
CA ALA A 196 5.55 -9.84 11.69
C ALA A 196 6.69 -10.14 10.70
N TYR A 197 7.50 -9.14 10.37
CA TYR A 197 8.63 -9.30 9.44
C TYR A 197 9.77 -10.12 10.05
N ALA A 198 10.11 -9.88 11.32
CA ALA A 198 11.14 -10.64 12.01
C ALA A 198 10.75 -12.13 12.12
N ASP A 199 9.48 -12.41 12.36
CA ASP A 199 8.98 -13.79 12.46
C ASP A 199 8.95 -14.47 11.10
N ALA A 200 8.60 -13.78 10.02
CA ALA A 200 8.68 -14.30 8.65
C ALA A 200 10.13 -14.67 8.27
N VAL A 201 11.11 -13.81 8.60
CA VAL A 201 12.54 -14.09 8.39
C VAL A 201 12.99 -15.28 9.22
N LYS A 202 12.61 -15.37 10.50
CA LYS A 202 12.93 -16.51 11.37
C LYS A 202 12.30 -17.83 10.91
N PHE A 203 11.08 -17.74 10.34
CA PHE A 203 10.42 -18.89 9.72
C PHE A 203 11.26 -19.39 8.53
N ALA A 204 11.54 -18.51 7.57
CA ALA A 204 12.28 -18.87 6.36
C ALA A 204 13.70 -19.38 6.68
N ALA A 205 14.38 -18.80 7.67
CA ALA A 205 15.72 -19.22 8.08
C ALA A 205 15.76 -20.70 8.52
N LYS A 206 14.69 -21.21 9.14
CA LYS A 206 14.60 -22.63 9.55
C LYS A 206 14.50 -23.59 8.37
N GLU A 207 13.93 -23.10 7.25
CA GLU A 207 13.71 -23.89 6.04
C GLU A 207 14.94 -23.84 5.09
N ILE A 208 15.94 -23.01 5.39
CA ILE A 208 17.14 -22.85 4.53
C ILE A 208 18.35 -23.51 5.21
N PRO A 209 18.89 -24.62 4.65
CA PRO A 209 20.02 -25.29 5.23
C PRO A 209 21.23 -24.36 5.42
N GLY A 210 21.74 -24.31 6.66
CA GLY A 210 22.92 -23.51 7.01
C GLY A 210 22.63 -22.01 7.22
N VAL A 211 21.37 -21.59 7.33
CA VAL A 211 21.02 -20.22 7.74
C VAL A 211 20.66 -20.21 9.22
N GLU A 212 21.28 -19.28 9.98
CA GLU A 212 21.04 -19.11 11.40
C GLU A 212 20.77 -17.64 11.73
N VAL A 213 19.62 -17.35 12.35
CA VAL A 213 19.35 -16.01 12.91
C VAL A 213 20.04 -15.89 14.25
N VAL A 214 21.13 -15.10 14.32
CA VAL A 214 22.01 -14.98 15.49
C VAL A 214 21.70 -13.77 16.37
N SER A 215 20.95 -12.78 15.86
CA SER A 215 20.58 -11.56 16.60
C SER A 215 19.35 -10.93 15.97
N SER A 216 18.49 -10.33 16.80
CA SER A 216 17.25 -9.68 16.34
C SER A 216 16.96 -8.45 17.21
N PRO A 217 17.84 -7.42 17.20
CA PRO A 217 17.61 -6.20 17.95
C PRO A 217 16.41 -5.42 17.41
N THR A 218 15.69 -4.80 18.32
CA THR A 218 14.54 -3.96 17.99
C THR A 218 14.81 -2.48 18.28
N TYR A 219 13.98 -1.62 17.72
CA TYR A 219 13.99 -0.17 17.93
C TYR A 219 12.58 0.37 18.11
N SER A 220 12.44 1.52 18.81
CA SER A 220 11.23 2.32 18.86
C SER A 220 11.15 3.24 17.64
N PRO A 221 9.96 3.51 17.05
CA PRO A 221 9.82 4.46 15.93
C PRO A 221 10.37 5.87 16.19
N THR A 222 10.55 6.25 17.44
CA THR A 222 11.12 7.54 17.86
C THR A 222 12.63 7.51 18.06
N ASP A 223 13.27 6.33 17.99
CA ASP A 223 14.71 6.21 18.15
C ASP A 223 15.44 6.79 16.94
N ASN A 224 16.60 7.43 17.21
CA ASN A 224 17.51 8.00 16.22
C ASN A 224 18.98 7.69 16.50
N ASP A 225 19.27 6.95 17.58
CA ASP A 225 20.58 6.35 17.89
C ASP A 225 20.45 4.83 17.93
N PHE A 226 21.16 4.15 17.04
CA PHE A 226 21.14 2.69 16.86
C PHE A 226 22.49 2.05 17.17
N THR A 227 23.35 2.76 17.90
CA THR A 227 24.71 2.28 18.26
C THR A 227 24.65 0.96 19.05
N ALA A 228 23.68 0.80 19.94
CA ALA A 228 23.47 -0.42 20.70
C ALA A 228 23.12 -1.60 19.79
N GLN A 229 22.15 -1.41 18.88
CA GLN A 229 21.69 -2.42 17.94
C GLN A 229 22.79 -2.79 16.93
N ALA A 230 23.51 -1.79 16.41
CA ALA A 230 24.66 -2.02 15.53
C ALA A 230 25.79 -2.80 16.21
N THR A 231 26.04 -2.51 17.49
CA THR A 231 27.02 -3.22 18.32
C THR A 231 26.60 -4.68 18.58
N GLU A 232 25.33 -4.90 18.89
CA GLU A 232 24.75 -6.24 19.09
C GLU A 232 24.89 -7.08 17.82
N LEU A 233 24.44 -6.54 16.65
CA LEU A 233 24.56 -7.19 15.34
C LEU A 233 26.02 -7.52 15.00
N LYS A 234 26.95 -6.60 15.24
CA LYS A 234 28.37 -6.84 15.03
C LYS A 234 28.90 -7.97 15.91
N ASN A 235 28.61 -7.93 17.23
CA ASN A 235 29.11 -8.90 18.20
C ASN A 235 28.51 -10.30 17.99
N SER A 236 27.31 -10.42 17.44
CA SER A 236 26.70 -11.70 17.05
C SER A 236 27.41 -12.36 15.87
N GLY A 237 28.25 -11.61 15.15
CA GLY A 237 28.93 -12.07 13.95
C GLY A 237 28.01 -12.18 12.74
N ALA A 238 26.90 -11.44 12.71
CA ALA A 238 26.01 -11.40 11.56
C ALA A 238 26.74 -11.00 10.28
N GLN A 239 26.57 -11.77 9.22
CA GLN A 239 27.17 -11.56 7.90
C GLN A 239 26.17 -10.88 6.94
N VAL A 240 24.88 -11.14 7.16
CA VAL A 240 23.75 -10.51 6.48
C VAL A 240 22.84 -9.90 7.54
N VAL A 241 22.29 -8.73 7.27
CA VAL A 241 21.27 -8.10 8.14
C VAL A 241 20.02 -7.81 7.31
N LEU A 242 18.90 -8.42 7.69
CA LEU A 242 17.59 -8.13 7.14
C LEU A 242 17.04 -6.89 7.82
N LEU A 243 16.57 -5.93 7.02
CA LEU A 243 16.06 -4.64 7.47
C LEU A 243 14.53 -4.65 7.49
N ALA A 244 13.96 -5.02 8.64
CA ALA A 244 12.52 -4.99 8.92
C ALA A 244 12.11 -3.63 9.54
N ASN A 245 12.59 -2.52 8.95
CA ASN A 245 12.43 -1.15 9.43
C ASN A 245 11.95 -0.22 8.31
N THR A 246 11.40 0.91 8.67
CA THR A 246 11.09 1.96 7.69
C THR A 246 12.35 2.69 7.24
N MET A 247 12.27 3.39 6.11
CA MET A 247 13.41 4.11 5.54
C MET A 247 14.03 5.15 6.50
N ALA A 248 13.26 5.65 7.48
CA ALA A 248 13.72 6.70 8.40
C ALA A 248 14.90 6.24 9.27
N GLN A 249 14.95 4.96 9.67
CA GLN A 249 15.98 4.40 10.55
C GLN A 249 17.20 3.87 9.77
N THR A 250 17.03 3.59 8.49
CA THR A 250 18.10 3.00 7.64
C THR A 250 19.41 3.77 7.67
N PRO A 251 19.45 5.12 7.52
CA PRO A 251 20.72 5.86 7.53
C PRO A 251 21.41 5.83 8.89
N GLY A 252 20.64 5.88 9.98
CA GLY A 252 21.18 5.82 11.34
C GLY A 252 21.88 4.49 11.60
N LEU A 253 21.18 3.38 11.36
CA LEU A 253 21.74 2.04 11.57
C LEU A 253 22.97 1.79 10.69
N ILE A 254 22.88 2.01 9.39
CA ILE A 254 23.99 1.72 8.45
C ILE A 254 25.18 2.64 8.73
N GLY A 255 24.95 3.95 8.99
CA GLY A 255 25.99 4.91 9.30
C GLY A 255 26.73 4.58 10.59
N GLN A 256 26.02 4.25 11.67
CA GLN A 256 26.62 3.87 12.96
C GLN A 256 27.34 2.52 12.86
N SER A 257 26.78 1.56 12.12
CA SER A 257 27.47 0.30 11.83
C SER A 257 28.81 0.52 11.10
N ALA A 258 28.83 1.40 10.11
CA ALA A 258 30.05 1.76 9.39
C ALA A 258 31.12 2.39 10.31
N GLN A 259 30.71 3.27 11.25
CA GLN A 259 31.62 3.84 12.27
C GLN A 259 32.21 2.77 13.18
N LEU A 260 31.47 1.73 13.49
CA LEU A 260 31.95 0.57 14.23
C LEU A 260 32.80 -0.39 13.38
N GLY A 261 33.02 -0.12 12.09
CA GLY A 261 33.70 -1.02 11.17
C GLY A 261 32.88 -2.29 10.81
N PHE A 262 31.57 -2.27 11.07
CA PHE A 262 30.66 -3.35 10.75
C PHE A 262 29.99 -3.08 9.38
N LYS A 263 30.27 -3.95 8.40
CA LYS A 263 29.83 -3.81 7.00
C LYS A 263 29.26 -5.13 6.51
N PRO A 264 28.14 -5.60 7.04
CA PRO A 264 27.49 -6.81 6.56
C PRO A 264 26.88 -6.57 5.17
N MET A 265 26.36 -7.61 4.54
CA MET A 265 25.38 -7.46 3.48
C MET A 265 24.07 -6.98 4.10
N TRP A 266 23.54 -5.85 3.64
CA TRP A 266 22.24 -5.34 4.01
C TRP A 266 21.20 -5.82 3.02
N VAL A 267 20.10 -6.37 3.48
CA VAL A 267 18.97 -6.75 2.65
C VAL A 267 17.72 -6.10 3.21
N GLY A 268 17.19 -5.19 2.43
CA GLY A 268 15.95 -4.50 2.74
C GLY A 268 14.81 -4.94 1.82
N TYR A 269 13.68 -4.33 2.03
CA TYR A 269 12.47 -4.46 1.23
C TYR A 269 12.06 -3.08 0.67
N SER A 270 11.05 -3.02 -0.19
CA SER A 270 10.65 -1.78 -0.88
C SER A 270 10.35 -0.61 0.06
N GLY A 271 9.84 -0.84 1.28
CA GLY A 271 9.59 0.19 2.29
C GLY A 271 10.83 0.68 3.07
N SER A 272 11.98 0.01 2.94
CA SER A 272 13.22 0.37 3.64
C SER A 272 14.12 1.32 2.85
N TRP A 273 13.80 1.62 1.60
CA TRP A 273 14.61 2.44 0.70
C TRP A 273 13.82 3.51 -0.05
N ASN A 274 14.45 4.66 -0.21
CA ASN A 274 14.04 5.73 -1.13
C ASN A 274 15.30 6.40 -1.69
N ALA A 275 15.25 6.92 -2.91
CA ALA A 275 16.37 7.62 -3.56
C ALA A 275 16.91 8.81 -2.74
N ALA A 276 16.11 9.42 -1.88
CA ALA A 276 16.55 10.46 -0.96
C ALA A 276 17.64 10.00 0.02
N LEU A 277 17.75 8.68 0.27
CA LEU A 277 18.77 8.08 1.13
C LEU A 277 20.13 7.95 0.45
N ALA A 278 20.24 8.10 -0.87
CA ALA A 278 21.50 7.97 -1.60
C ALA A 278 22.57 8.93 -1.08
N LYS A 279 22.20 10.19 -0.82
CA LYS A 279 23.14 11.21 -0.33
C LYS A 279 23.60 10.94 1.11
N PRO A 280 22.72 10.68 2.10
CA PRO A 280 23.14 10.34 3.47
C PRO A 280 23.95 9.03 3.54
N LEU A 281 23.73 8.07 2.63
CA LEU A 281 24.40 6.77 2.60
C LEU A 281 25.46 6.67 1.49
N ALA A 282 25.98 7.80 0.99
CA ALA A 282 27.00 7.79 -0.07
C ALA A 282 28.23 6.96 0.34
N GLY A 283 28.60 5.98 -0.50
CA GLY A 283 29.69 5.03 -0.26
C GLY A 283 29.37 3.91 0.75
N LEU A 284 28.11 3.77 1.16
CA LEU A 284 27.64 2.74 2.09
C LEU A 284 26.59 1.80 1.46
N THR A 285 26.21 2.02 0.20
CA THR A 285 25.15 1.27 -0.48
C THR A 285 25.64 0.10 -1.34
N ASP A 286 26.95 -0.05 -1.56
CA ASP A 286 27.51 -1.11 -2.42
C ASP A 286 27.11 -2.53 -1.98
N ASN A 287 26.84 -2.72 -0.70
CA ASN A 287 26.45 -3.98 -0.10
C ASN A 287 25.00 -3.96 0.42
N TYR A 288 24.19 -3.03 -0.09
CA TYR A 288 22.78 -2.91 0.25
C TYR A 288 21.90 -3.28 -0.95
N PHE A 289 21.06 -4.28 -0.77
CA PHE A 289 20.17 -4.84 -1.77
C PHE A 289 18.72 -4.73 -1.30
N ILE A 290 17.82 -4.51 -2.24
CA ILE A 290 16.39 -4.36 -1.98
C ILE A 290 15.63 -5.47 -2.70
N SER A 291 14.94 -6.31 -1.93
CA SER A 291 13.91 -7.17 -2.47
C SER A 291 12.63 -6.33 -2.64
N ALA A 292 12.07 -6.28 -3.82
CA ALA A 292 10.87 -5.50 -4.10
C ALA A 292 9.85 -6.31 -4.90
N SER A 293 8.58 -6.22 -4.50
CA SER A 293 7.45 -6.87 -5.16
C SER A 293 6.81 -6.04 -6.26
N TYR A 294 7.30 -4.82 -6.47
CA TYR A 294 6.88 -3.94 -7.57
C TYR A 294 8.07 -3.18 -8.15
N GLY A 295 7.86 -2.65 -9.36
CA GLY A 295 8.88 -1.98 -10.16
C GLY A 295 9.39 -0.67 -9.55
N ALA A 296 10.56 -0.26 -10.02
CA ALA A 296 11.20 1.00 -9.67
C ALA A 296 10.83 2.12 -10.65
N LEU A 297 11.06 3.36 -10.24
CA LEU A 297 10.80 4.57 -11.05
C LEU A 297 11.47 4.60 -12.43
N ASN A 298 12.55 3.88 -12.59
CA ASN A 298 13.36 3.80 -13.80
C ASN A 298 13.10 2.54 -14.64
N ASP A 299 12.10 1.73 -14.29
CA ASP A 299 11.74 0.57 -15.10
C ASP A 299 11.12 1.02 -16.43
N ASP A 300 11.54 0.37 -17.52
CA ASP A 300 11.02 0.65 -18.86
C ASP A 300 9.74 -0.15 -19.14
N VAL A 301 8.71 0.10 -18.32
CA VAL A 301 7.38 -0.52 -18.42
C VAL A 301 6.29 0.53 -18.58
N GLN A 302 5.17 0.16 -19.19
CA GLN A 302 4.11 1.10 -19.52
C GLN A 302 3.53 1.77 -18.27
N GLY A 303 3.27 1.03 -17.20
CA GLY A 303 2.70 1.56 -15.98
C GLY A 303 3.57 2.65 -15.32
N ILE A 304 4.91 2.53 -15.36
CA ILE A 304 5.81 3.59 -14.87
C ILE A 304 5.79 4.81 -15.79
N LYS A 305 5.73 4.62 -17.11
CA LYS A 305 5.60 5.74 -18.07
C LYS A 305 4.31 6.50 -17.84
N ASP A 306 3.20 5.81 -17.65
CA ASP A 306 1.89 6.39 -17.39
C ASP A 306 1.88 7.17 -16.07
N MET A 307 2.45 6.59 -15.00
CA MET A 307 2.59 7.26 -13.71
C MET A 307 3.43 8.53 -13.81
N ASN A 308 4.58 8.46 -14.49
CA ASN A 308 5.46 9.63 -14.66
C ASN A 308 4.79 10.73 -15.49
N ALA A 309 4.01 10.38 -16.51
CA ALA A 309 3.22 11.33 -17.28
C ALA A 309 2.12 11.98 -16.43
N ALA A 310 1.41 11.20 -15.63
CA ALA A 310 0.42 11.72 -14.70
C ALA A 310 1.05 12.62 -13.62
N LEU A 311 2.21 12.23 -13.06
CA LEU A 311 2.93 13.05 -12.09
C LEU A 311 3.31 14.42 -12.69
N ALA A 312 3.86 14.43 -13.90
CA ALA A 312 4.22 15.68 -14.60
C ALA A 312 3.00 16.57 -14.88
N GLN A 313 1.84 15.99 -15.11
CA GLN A 313 0.61 16.72 -15.42
C GLN A 313 -0.12 17.24 -14.18
N TYR A 314 -0.30 16.39 -13.16
CA TYR A 314 -1.18 16.67 -12.01
C TYR A 314 -0.42 17.10 -10.76
N ALA A 315 0.87 16.76 -10.64
CA ALA A 315 1.72 17.16 -9.53
C ALA A 315 3.12 17.62 -9.97
N PRO A 316 3.24 18.65 -10.85
CA PRO A 316 4.48 19.01 -11.53
C PRO A 316 5.60 19.52 -10.59
N ASN A 317 5.27 19.88 -9.36
CA ASN A 317 6.26 20.34 -8.36
C ASN A 317 6.81 19.18 -7.51
N GLU A 318 6.23 18.00 -7.64
CA GLU A 318 6.64 16.82 -6.88
C GLU A 318 7.82 16.11 -7.55
N LYS A 319 8.73 15.62 -6.73
CA LYS A 319 9.84 14.79 -7.22
C LYS A 319 9.40 13.33 -7.26
N PRO A 320 9.77 12.58 -8.32
CA PRO A 320 9.50 11.15 -8.40
C PRO A 320 10.04 10.39 -7.18
N SER A 321 9.26 9.44 -6.70
CA SER A 321 9.56 8.64 -5.50
C SER A 321 9.01 7.21 -5.65
N ASN A 322 9.73 6.21 -5.15
CA ASN A 322 9.23 4.82 -5.15
C ASN A 322 7.94 4.65 -4.33
N PHE A 323 7.68 5.52 -3.35
CA PHE A 323 6.40 5.51 -2.62
C PHE A 323 5.23 5.96 -3.48
N GLN A 324 5.47 6.83 -4.47
CA GLN A 324 4.44 7.19 -5.46
C GLN A 324 4.08 5.99 -6.33
N VAL A 325 5.03 5.08 -6.61
CA VAL A 325 4.72 3.84 -7.33
C VAL A 325 3.71 3.01 -6.53
N ALA A 326 3.94 2.78 -5.24
CA ALA A 326 3.00 2.04 -4.38
C ALA A 326 1.61 2.72 -4.35
N GLY A 327 1.57 4.05 -4.23
CA GLY A 327 0.32 4.82 -4.28
C GLY A 327 -0.38 4.73 -5.63
N TRP A 328 0.37 4.79 -6.72
CA TRP A 328 -0.17 4.59 -8.07
C TRP A 328 -0.83 3.22 -8.24
N LEU A 329 -0.18 2.17 -7.73
CA LEU A 329 -0.76 0.81 -7.73
C LEU A 329 -2.07 0.76 -6.95
N SER A 330 -2.15 1.40 -5.77
CA SER A 330 -3.41 1.56 -5.04
C SER A 330 -4.48 2.27 -5.88
N GLY A 331 -4.09 3.33 -6.60
CA GLY A 331 -4.97 4.05 -7.51
C GLY A 331 -5.49 3.17 -8.64
N VAL A 332 -4.61 2.41 -9.29
CA VAL A 332 -4.99 1.45 -10.36
C VAL A 332 -5.96 0.41 -9.82
N ALA A 333 -5.64 -0.21 -8.67
CA ALA A 333 -6.51 -1.21 -8.04
C ALA A 333 -7.88 -0.61 -7.65
N THR A 334 -7.89 0.61 -7.10
CA THR A 334 -9.12 1.33 -6.74
C THR A 334 -10.01 1.55 -7.95
N VAL A 335 -9.44 2.05 -9.04
CA VAL A 335 -10.18 2.32 -10.28
C VAL A 335 -10.74 1.02 -10.85
N ALA A 336 -9.94 -0.04 -10.93
CA ALA A 336 -10.38 -1.33 -11.45
C ALA A 336 -11.56 -1.91 -10.66
N VAL A 337 -11.53 -1.82 -9.32
CA VAL A 337 -12.66 -2.26 -8.47
C VAL A 337 -13.91 -1.41 -8.72
N LEU A 338 -13.77 -0.09 -8.79
CA LEU A 338 -14.92 0.80 -9.04
C LEU A 338 -15.51 0.60 -10.44
N GLU A 339 -14.68 0.40 -11.47
CA GLU A 339 -15.12 0.08 -12.82
C GLU A 339 -15.84 -1.27 -12.85
N LYS A 340 -15.33 -2.28 -12.14
CA LYS A 340 -15.99 -3.59 -12.02
C LYS A 340 -17.32 -3.50 -11.30
N ALA A 341 -17.40 -2.74 -10.22
CA ALA A 341 -18.67 -2.48 -9.51
C ALA A 341 -19.68 -1.72 -10.41
N CYS A 342 -19.17 -0.79 -11.23
CA CYS A 342 -19.97 -0.10 -12.25
C CYS A 342 -20.51 -1.05 -13.33
N GLU A 343 -19.69 -1.94 -13.89
CA GLU A 343 -20.10 -2.98 -14.83
C GLU A 343 -21.21 -3.88 -14.25
N ASN A 344 -21.07 -4.22 -12.97
CA ASN A 344 -22.05 -5.00 -12.21
C ASN A 344 -23.31 -4.18 -11.85
N LYS A 345 -23.32 -2.86 -12.16
CA LYS A 345 -24.39 -1.91 -11.83
C LYS A 345 -24.66 -1.78 -10.33
N ASP A 346 -23.65 -1.95 -9.50
CA ASP A 346 -23.77 -1.84 -8.04
C ASP A 346 -22.53 -1.12 -7.45
N LEU A 347 -22.67 0.19 -7.21
CA LEU A 347 -21.69 1.03 -6.53
C LEU A 347 -22.03 1.21 -5.04
N THR A 348 -22.81 0.32 -4.44
CA THR A 348 -22.92 0.25 -2.97
C THR A 348 -21.63 -0.33 -2.37
N ARG A 349 -21.46 -0.27 -1.05
CA ARG A 349 -20.33 -0.91 -0.37
C ARG A 349 -20.30 -2.41 -0.62
N GLU A 350 -21.45 -3.07 -0.57
CA GLU A 350 -21.59 -4.49 -0.88
C GLU A 350 -21.19 -4.80 -2.33
N GLY A 351 -21.60 -3.94 -3.28
CA GLY A 351 -21.21 -4.08 -4.68
C GLY A 351 -19.72 -3.90 -4.91
N VAL A 352 -19.08 -2.94 -4.22
CA VAL A 352 -17.64 -2.71 -4.26
C VAL A 352 -16.87 -3.89 -3.63
N LEU A 353 -17.32 -4.42 -2.49
CA LEU A 353 -16.76 -5.63 -1.87
C LEU A 353 -16.93 -6.88 -2.76
N ALA A 354 -18.06 -7.00 -3.45
CA ALA A 354 -18.25 -8.08 -4.39
C ALA A 354 -17.35 -7.96 -5.63
N ALA A 355 -17.09 -6.73 -6.08
CA ALA A 355 -16.27 -6.46 -7.26
C ALA A 355 -14.77 -6.77 -7.07
N VAL A 356 -14.25 -6.71 -5.84
CA VAL A 356 -12.84 -7.00 -5.58
C VAL A 356 -12.53 -8.49 -5.61
N LYS A 357 -13.53 -9.35 -5.41
CA LYS A 357 -13.36 -10.81 -5.43
C LYS A 357 -13.03 -11.28 -6.84
N ASP A 358 -11.97 -12.05 -6.98
CA ASP A 358 -11.52 -12.62 -8.25
C ASP A 358 -11.30 -11.57 -9.36
N LEU A 359 -10.83 -10.37 -8.99
CA LEU A 359 -10.53 -9.31 -9.94
C LEU A 359 -9.07 -9.38 -10.37
N ASP A 360 -8.87 -9.73 -11.64
CA ASP A 360 -7.54 -9.69 -12.28
C ASP A 360 -7.16 -8.24 -12.61
N ILE A 361 -5.95 -7.83 -12.21
CA ILE A 361 -5.42 -6.50 -12.49
C ILE A 361 -4.08 -6.60 -13.20
N ASP A 362 -3.98 -5.88 -14.32
CA ASP A 362 -2.72 -5.55 -14.98
C ASP A 362 -2.26 -4.16 -14.56
N PHE A 363 -1.12 -4.10 -13.91
CA PHE A 363 -0.49 -2.84 -13.47
C PHE A 363 0.47 -2.25 -14.52
N GLY A 364 0.31 -2.61 -15.79
CA GLY A 364 1.15 -2.10 -16.87
C GLY A 364 2.61 -2.56 -16.77
N GLY A 365 2.86 -3.75 -16.23
CA GLY A 365 4.20 -4.33 -16.06
C GLY A 365 4.97 -3.84 -14.83
N ILE A 366 4.38 -2.99 -13.96
CA ILE A 366 5.03 -2.58 -12.69
C ILE A 366 5.25 -3.79 -11.77
N LEU A 367 4.33 -4.71 -11.77
CA LEU A 367 4.47 -6.03 -11.15
C LEU A 367 3.75 -7.05 -12.05
N PRO A 368 4.03 -8.35 -11.90
CA PRO A 368 3.26 -9.39 -12.58
C PRO A 368 1.76 -9.24 -12.29
N ALA A 369 0.91 -9.58 -13.27
CA ALA A 369 -0.54 -9.53 -13.10
C ALA A 369 -0.96 -10.32 -11.85
N VAL A 370 -1.87 -9.77 -11.07
CA VAL A 370 -2.35 -10.36 -9.83
C VAL A 370 -3.86 -10.48 -9.84
N ASN A 371 -4.36 -11.49 -9.14
CA ASN A 371 -5.78 -11.60 -8.81
C ASN A 371 -5.98 -11.01 -7.41
N LEU A 372 -6.84 -9.98 -7.32
CA LEU A 372 -7.20 -9.40 -6.03
C LEU A 372 -8.26 -10.26 -5.34
N GLY A 373 -8.27 -10.18 -4.02
CA GLY A 373 -9.30 -10.76 -3.17
C GLY A 373 -9.44 -9.93 -1.90
N THR A 374 -10.36 -10.32 -1.03
CA THR A 374 -10.46 -9.82 0.34
C THR A 374 -10.18 -10.95 1.30
N GLY A 375 -9.22 -10.74 2.21
CA GLY A 375 -8.86 -11.73 3.24
C GLY A 375 -8.20 -13.00 2.70
N ASP A 376 -7.51 -13.72 3.55
CA ASP A 376 -7.02 -15.11 3.43
C ASP A 376 -6.20 -15.47 2.18
N SER A 377 -5.74 -14.52 1.36
CA SER A 377 -4.90 -14.85 0.21
C SER A 377 -3.82 -13.80 -0.05
N VAL A 378 -2.62 -14.29 -0.30
CA VAL A 378 -1.51 -13.48 -0.82
C VAL A 378 -1.69 -13.34 -2.33
N VAL A 379 -1.75 -12.10 -2.82
CA VAL A 379 -1.98 -11.80 -4.25
C VAL A 379 -0.87 -12.33 -5.15
N SER A 380 0.36 -12.45 -4.63
CA SER A 380 1.52 -13.04 -5.32
C SER A 380 2.65 -13.30 -4.30
N TYR A 381 3.53 -14.27 -4.58
CA TYR A 381 4.75 -14.54 -3.83
C TYR A 381 6.02 -14.07 -4.54
N GLN A 382 5.87 -13.27 -5.60
CA GLN A 382 6.99 -12.83 -6.42
C GLN A 382 7.61 -11.53 -5.90
N SER A 383 8.93 -11.48 -5.91
CA SER A 383 9.72 -10.26 -5.80
C SER A 383 10.95 -10.36 -6.70
N ARG A 384 11.67 -9.25 -6.86
CA ARG A 384 12.98 -9.26 -7.52
C ARG A 384 13.99 -8.53 -6.65
N MET A 385 15.26 -8.92 -6.78
CA MET A 385 16.37 -8.25 -6.11
C MET A 385 16.85 -7.07 -6.94
N ASN A 386 17.17 -5.99 -6.25
CA ASN A 386 17.71 -4.78 -6.86
C ASN A 386 18.98 -4.37 -6.10
N SER A 387 19.97 -3.87 -6.84
CA SER A 387 21.06 -3.04 -6.32
C SER A 387 20.67 -1.56 -6.34
N ILE A 388 21.48 -0.72 -5.72
CA ILE A 388 21.27 0.71 -5.64
C ILE A 388 22.38 1.40 -6.40
N ASN A 389 22.06 2.25 -7.38
CA ASN A 389 23.06 3.03 -8.11
C ASN A 389 23.43 4.34 -7.37
N ALA A 390 24.37 5.10 -7.91
CA ALA A 390 24.87 6.34 -7.29
C ALA A 390 23.77 7.42 -7.12
N GLU A 391 22.75 7.43 -7.98
CA GLU A 391 21.60 8.32 -7.92
C GLU A 391 20.52 7.82 -6.93
N GLY A 392 20.70 6.63 -6.35
CA GLY A 392 19.74 6.00 -5.43
C GLY A 392 18.60 5.25 -6.12
N LEU A 393 18.69 5.05 -7.43
CA LEU A 393 17.71 4.28 -8.17
C LEU A 393 17.95 2.78 -7.96
N LEU A 394 16.85 2.04 -7.94
CA LEU A 394 16.88 0.59 -7.86
C LEU A 394 17.15 -0.01 -9.25
N ILE A 395 18.18 -0.82 -9.33
CA ILE A 395 18.60 -1.51 -10.57
C ILE A 395 18.33 -3.00 -10.39
N PRO A 396 17.44 -3.61 -11.17
CA PRO A 396 17.16 -5.03 -11.08
C PRO A 396 18.42 -5.88 -11.26
N THR A 397 18.62 -6.85 -10.39
CA THR A 397 19.72 -7.82 -10.45
C THR A 397 19.23 -9.25 -10.67
N THR A 398 17.92 -9.47 -10.53
CA THR A 398 17.24 -10.72 -10.86
C THR A 398 15.95 -10.44 -11.61
N ASP A 399 15.40 -11.44 -12.26
CA ASP A 399 14.02 -11.46 -12.72
C ASP A 399 13.05 -11.58 -11.54
N TRP A 400 11.75 -11.42 -11.81
CA TRP A 400 10.68 -11.74 -10.89
C TRP A 400 10.70 -13.23 -10.55
N ALA A 401 10.72 -13.55 -9.27
CA ALA A 401 10.72 -14.92 -8.80
C ALA A 401 10.02 -15.05 -7.44
N GLU A 402 9.43 -16.20 -7.21
CA GLU A 402 8.98 -16.64 -5.90
C GLU A 402 9.94 -17.69 -5.34
N THR A 403 9.88 -17.91 -4.05
CA THR A 403 10.65 -18.96 -3.38
C THR A 403 9.71 -19.96 -2.69
N ASP A 404 10.16 -21.22 -2.57
CA ASP A 404 9.40 -22.23 -1.84
C ASP A 404 9.17 -21.81 -0.38
N GLN A 405 10.12 -21.09 0.21
CA GLN A 405 10.02 -20.57 1.58
C GLN A 405 8.91 -19.52 1.74
N ALA A 406 8.76 -18.63 0.76
CA ALA A 406 7.69 -17.62 0.78
C ALA A 406 6.31 -18.28 0.65
N ARG A 407 6.19 -19.28 -0.23
CA ARG A 407 4.95 -20.03 -0.40
C ARG A 407 4.62 -20.85 0.85
N ALA A 408 5.58 -21.59 1.41
CA ALA A 408 5.41 -22.36 2.64
C ALA A 408 5.05 -21.48 3.84
N TRP A 409 5.60 -20.25 3.89
CA TRP A 409 5.22 -19.26 4.90
C TRP A 409 3.75 -18.86 4.75
N GLY A 410 3.29 -18.58 3.54
CA GLY A 410 1.90 -18.25 3.26
C GLY A 410 0.95 -19.37 3.69
N GLU A 411 1.21 -20.59 3.22
CA GLU A 411 0.42 -21.79 3.57
C GLU A 411 0.35 -22.03 5.09
N THR A 412 1.49 -21.86 5.79
CA THR A 412 1.56 -22.03 7.26
C THR A 412 0.73 -20.99 8.01
N ASN A 413 0.60 -19.78 7.44
CA ASN A 413 -0.17 -18.68 8.03
C ASN A 413 -1.64 -18.64 7.57
N GLY A 414 -2.05 -19.55 6.69
CA GLY A 414 -3.43 -19.68 6.21
C GLY A 414 -3.77 -18.69 5.09
N PHE A 415 -2.79 -18.37 4.22
CA PHE A 415 -2.92 -17.48 3.05
C PHE A 415 -2.90 -18.24 1.74
#